data_81cbc64c1cc3fbd7db43ffb2a064705b
#
_entry.id   81cbc64c1cc3fbd7db43ffb2a064705b
#
_cell.length_a   1.000
_cell.length_b   1.000
_cell.length_c   1.000
_cell.angle_alpha   90.00
_cell.angle_beta   90.00
_cell.angle_gamma   90.00
#
_symmetry.space_group_name_H-M   'P 1'
#
loop_
_entity.id
_entity.type
_entity.pdbx_description
1 polymer ?
#
loop_
_entity_poly.entity_id
_entity_poly.type
_entity_poly.pdbx_seq_one_letter_code
_entity_poly.pdbx_strand_id
1 'polypeptide(L)'
;AMRLAEQMGIDAHDFFTALANFKGASKRLQLVAKSNTRLVFKDFAHSPSKLKATVKAVREQFPNHRLSAYMEIHTFSSLNKEFLPQYRSCMDGADDALVYYNPAVVEQKRLDAISIQNVQEAFGNEVLVVNKTEDVLRQIEQNLCPNQVVLFMTSGNFDGLNLDELGQSIV
;
A
#
# COMPACT_ATOMS: atom_id res chain seq x y z
N ALA A 1 8.23 -0.96 24.25
CA ALA A 1 6.95 -0.47 24.79
C ALA A 1 6.74 -0.96 26.22
N MET A 2 6.71 -2.27 26.51
CA MET A 2 6.44 -2.84 27.83
C MET A 2 7.37 -2.29 28.94
N ARG A 3 8.71 -2.31 28.74
CA ARG A 3 9.67 -1.75 29.70
C ARG A 3 9.43 -0.26 30.02
N LEU A 4 8.95 0.52 29.07
CA LEU A 4 8.59 1.92 29.30
C LEU A 4 7.31 2.03 30.10
N ALA A 5 6.32 1.18 29.82
CA ALA A 5 5.07 1.14 30.61
C ALA A 5 5.33 0.76 32.07
N GLU A 6 6.20 -0.21 32.32
CA GLU A 6 6.63 -0.59 33.66
C GLU A 6 7.29 0.58 34.42
N GLN A 7 8.16 1.34 33.74
CA GLN A 7 8.77 2.56 34.33
C GLN A 7 7.75 3.66 34.66
N MET A 8 6.62 3.66 33.95
CA MET A 8 5.49 4.57 34.19
C MET A 8 4.49 4.03 35.21
N GLY A 9 4.77 2.87 35.84
CA GLY A 9 3.93 2.26 36.88
C GLY A 9 2.77 1.43 36.35
N ILE A 10 2.77 1.10 35.03
CA ILE A 10 1.78 0.21 34.41
C ILE A 10 2.29 -1.23 34.52
N ASP A 11 1.53 -2.10 35.17
CA ASP A 11 1.91 -3.50 35.27
C ASP A 11 1.71 -4.28 33.98
N ALA A 12 2.27 -5.51 33.92
CA ALA A 12 2.22 -6.34 32.72
C ALA A 12 0.79 -6.76 32.35
N HIS A 13 -0.08 -7.00 33.34
CA HIS A 13 -1.47 -7.39 33.11
C HIS A 13 -2.23 -6.26 32.42
N ASP A 14 -2.16 -5.06 32.97
CA ASP A 14 -2.81 -3.87 32.39
C ASP A 14 -2.26 -3.53 31.01
N PHE A 15 -0.94 -3.66 30.82
CA PHE A 15 -0.30 -3.47 29.53
C PHE A 15 -0.85 -4.44 28.46
N PHE A 16 -0.90 -5.73 28.77
CA PHE A 16 -1.38 -6.73 27.80
C PHE A 16 -2.89 -6.64 27.57
N THR A 17 -3.67 -6.27 28.58
CA THR A 17 -5.10 -6.01 28.44
C THR A 17 -5.37 -4.83 27.50
N ALA A 18 -4.62 -3.74 27.66
CA ALA A 18 -4.71 -2.59 26.76
C ALA A 18 -4.23 -2.94 25.33
N LEU A 19 -3.15 -3.73 25.24
CA LEU A 19 -2.60 -4.16 23.94
C LEU A 19 -3.56 -5.06 23.17
N ALA A 20 -4.31 -5.94 23.83
CA ALA A 20 -5.31 -6.80 23.21
C ALA A 20 -6.45 -5.99 22.53
N ASN A 21 -6.75 -4.80 23.07
CA ASN A 21 -7.74 -3.88 22.52
C ASN A 21 -7.16 -2.87 21.50
N PHE A 22 -5.85 -2.89 21.28
CA PHE A 22 -5.19 -1.97 20.38
C PHE A 22 -5.44 -2.35 18.92
N LYS A 23 -6.18 -1.52 18.21
CA LYS A 23 -6.55 -1.75 16.80
C LYS A 23 -5.45 -1.38 15.78
N GLY A 24 -4.23 -1.13 16.24
CA GLY A 24 -3.14 -0.67 15.39
C GLY A 24 -3.10 0.85 15.22
N ALA A 25 -2.02 1.35 14.62
CA ALA A 25 -1.91 2.75 14.26
C ALA A 25 -2.63 3.01 12.94
N SER A 26 -3.34 4.14 12.83
CA SER A 26 -4.00 4.55 11.59
C SER A 26 -3.01 4.54 10.41
N LYS A 27 -3.46 4.08 9.25
CA LYS A 27 -2.66 3.95 8.02
C LYS A 27 -1.38 3.09 8.18
N ARG A 28 -1.39 2.12 9.11
CA ARG A 28 -0.28 1.15 9.30
C ARG A 28 -0.86 -0.24 9.21
N LEU A 29 -0.85 -0.83 8.01
CA LEU A 29 -1.53 -2.06 7.65
C LEU A 29 -2.95 -2.13 8.26
N GLN A 30 -3.69 -1.04 8.08
CA GLN A 30 -5.02 -0.88 8.63
C GLN A 30 -6.01 -1.70 7.83
N LEU A 31 -6.76 -2.59 8.50
CA LEU A 31 -7.91 -3.26 7.89
C LEU A 31 -9.00 -2.22 7.64
N VAL A 32 -9.39 -2.07 6.37
CA VAL A 32 -10.43 -1.15 5.90
C VAL A 32 -11.78 -1.84 5.86
N ALA A 33 -11.80 -3.03 5.24
CA ALA A 33 -13.01 -3.81 5.04
C ALA A 33 -12.69 -5.30 5.00
N LYS A 34 -13.68 -6.12 5.35
CA LYS A 34 -13.56 -7.58 5.37
C LYS A 34 -14.90 -8.23 5.06
N SER A 35 -14.85 -9.24 4.19
CA SER A 35 -15.96 -10.21 3.99
C SER A 35 -15.46 -11.64 4.20
N ASN A 36 -16.29 -12.62 3.86
CA ASN A 36 -15.91 -14.03 3.92
C ASN A 36 -14.88 -14.42 2.85
N THR A 37 -14.76 -13.62 1.78
CA THR A 37 -13.95 -13.94 0.61
C THR A 37 -12.85 -12.91 0.34
N ARG A 38 -12.86 -11.75 1.01
CA ARG A 38 -11.93 -10.66 0.70
C ARG A 38 -11.57 -9.83 1.92
N LEU A 39 -10.31 -9.38 1.95
CA LEU A 39 -9.78 -8.45 2.95
C LEU A 39 -9.19 -7.24 2.21
N VAL A 40 -9.47 -6.04 2.71
CA VAL A 40 -8.93 -4.81 2.16
C VAL A 40 -8.11 -4.09 3.22
N PHE A 41 -6.84 -3.84 2.92
CA PHE A 41 -5.93 -3.11 3.79
C PHE A 41 -5.45 -1.81 3.15
N LYS A 42 -5.13 -0.82 3.99
CA LYS A 42 -4.39 0.37 3.60
C LYS A 42 -3.16 0.56 4.47
N ASP A 43 -2.06 0.99 3.85
CA ASP A 43 -0.78 1.25 4.52
C ASP A 43 -0.14 2.55 4.03
N PHE A 44 0.65 3.19 4.87
CA PHE A 44 1.41 4.39 4.53
C PHE A 44 2.79 4.09 3.92
N ALA A 45 3.04 2.86 3.49
CA ALA A 45 4.29 2.47 2.84
C ALA A 45 4.46 3.24 1.54
N HIS A 46 5.49 4.07 1.45
CA HIS A 46 5.79 4.92 0.30
C HIS A 46 7.28 4.92 -0.09
N SER A 47 8.15 4.37 0.75
CA SER A 47 9.57 4.19 0.44
C SER A 47 9.87 2.74 0.04
N PRO A 48 10.93 2.47 -0.75
CA PRO A 48 11.25 1.13 -1.24
C PRO A 48 11.30 0.06 -0.14
N SER A 49 12.00 0.35 0.96
CA SER A 49 12.13 -0.60 2.07
C SER A 49 10.82 -0.89 2.78
N LYS A 50 9.96 0.13 2.98
CA LYS A 50 8.65 -0.04 3.60
C LYS A 50 7.70 -0.79 2.67
N LEU A 51 7.68 -0.44 1.37
CA LEU A 51 6.88 -1.12 0.36
C LEU A 51 7.19 -2.61 0.35
N LYS A 52 8.47 -2.97 0.21
CA LYS A 52 8.93 -4.37 0.23
C LYS A 52 8.55 -5.09 1.53
N ALA A 53 8.75 -4.45 2.67
CA ALA A 53 8.42 -5.03 3.97
C ALA A 53 6.91 -5.26 4.15
N THR A 54 6.06 -4.31 3.72
CA THR A 54 4.60 -4.43 3.82
C THR A 54 4.07 -5.52 2.89
N VAL A 55 4.49 -5.57 1.62
CA VAL A 55 4.09 -6.63 0.67
C VAL A 55 4.49 -8.01 1.21
N LYS A 56 5.74 -8.14 1.68
CA LYS A 56 6.23 -9.38 2.28
C LYS A 56 5.41 -9.80 3.50
N ALA A 57 5.15 -8.89 4.43
CA ALA A 57 4.39 -9.18 5.64
C ALA A 57 2.96 -9.64 5.34
N VAL A 58 2.28 -8.99 4.37
CA VAL A 58 0.93 -9.39 3.94
C VAL A 58 0.97 -10.77 3.27
N ARG A 59 1.95 -11.04 2.40
CA ARG A 59 2.12 -12.36 1.77
C ARG A 59 2.35 -13.46 2.81
N GLU A 60 3.19 -13.21 3.81
CA GLU A 60 3.46 -14.18 4.89
C GLU A 60 2.20 -14.43 5.76
N GLN A 61 1.41 -13.40 6.01
CA GLN A 61 0.19 -13.51 6.81
C GLN A 61 -0.95 -14.20 6.05
N PHE A 62 -1.00 -14.05 4.72
CA PHE A 62 -2.06 -14.57 3.86
C PHE A 62 -1.48 -15.40 2.69
N PRO A 63 -0.75 -16.49 2.96
CA PRO A 63 0.00 -17.22 1.93
C PRO A 63 -0.88 -17.85 0.84
N ASN A 64 -2.14 -18.16 1.17
CA ASN A 64 -3.09 -18.82 0.27
C ASN A 64 -4.09 -17.85 -0.40
N HIS A 65 -3.96 -16.54 -0.14
CA HIS A 65 -4.82 -15.54 -0.79
C HIS A 65 -4.12 -14.94 -2.02
N ARG A 66 -4.90 -14.61 -3.03
CA ARG A 66 -4.41 -13.74 -4.11
C ARG A 66 -4.12 -12.36 -3.52
N LEU A 67 -2.91 -11.85 -3.70
CA LEU A 67 -2.51 -10.53 -3.22
C LEU A 67 -2.47 -9.54 -4.37
N SER A 68 -3.41 -8.60 -4.39
CA SER A 68 -3.44 -7.48 -5.33
C SER A 68 -2.94 -6.22 -4.62
N ALA A 69 -1.79 -5.72 -5.02
CA ALA A 69 -1.09 -4.60 -4.39
C ALA A 69 -1.10 -3.37 -5.30
N TYR A 70 -1.66 -2.28 -4.79
CA TYR A 70 -1.81 -1.00 -5.46
C TYR A 70 -0.97 0.06 -4.74
N MET A 71 0.05 0.59 -5.42
CA MET A 71 0.97 1.59 -4.89
C MET A 71 0.78 2.93 -5.58
N GLU A 72 0.64 4.01 -4.81
CA GLU A 72 0.76 5.37 -5.32
C GLU A 72 2.15 5.93 -5.00
N ILE A 73 2.88 6.34 -6.03
CA ILE A 73 4.08 7.17 -5.86
C ILE A 73 3.68 8.64 -5.90
N HIS A 74 3.92 9.34 -4.78
CA HIS A 74 3.42 10.71 -4.56
C HIS A 74 4.47 11.65 -3.94
N THR A 75 5.49 11.12 -3.26
CA THR A 75 6.52 11.93 -2.59
C THR A 75 7.53 12.50 -3.57
N PHE A 76 8.28 13.54 -3.16
CA PHE A 76 9.36 14.10 -3.97
C PHE A 76 10.38 13.04 -4.40
N SER A 77 10.79 12.16 -3.47
CA SER A 77 11.75 11.10 -3.80
C SER A 77 11.16 10.05 -4.72
N SER A 78 9.93 9.58 -4.47
CA SER A 78 9.31 8.53 -5.29
C SER A 78 8.96 8.96 -6.72
N LEU A 79 8.86 10.27 -6.96
CA LEU A 79 8.65 10.85 -8.28
C LEU A 79 9.95 11.31 -8.94
N ASN A 80 11.10 11.17 -8.27
CA ASN A 80 12.41 11.51 -8.83
C ASN A 80 12.93 10.36 -9.68
N LYS A 81 13.27 10.66 -10.94
CA LYS A 81 13.72 9.68 -11.93
C LYS A 81 14.98 8.91 -11.49
N GLU A 82 15.90 9.58 -10.80
CA GLU A 82 17.14 8.96 -10.32
C GLU A 82 16.90 8.04 -9.12
N PHE A 83 15.83 8.29 -8.35
CA PHE A 83 15.47 7.49 -7.18
C PHE A 83 14.61 6.25 -7.55
N LEU A 84 13.82 6.33 -8.62
CA LEU A 84 12.91 5.27 -9.05
C LEU A 84 13.54 3.86 -9.09
N PRO A 85 14.79 3.65 -9.56
CA PRO A 85 15.38 2.31 -9.61
C PRO A 85 15.48 1.58 -8.25
N GLN A 86 15.40 2.31 -7.13
CA GLN A 86 15.39 1.71 -5.80
C GLN A 86 14.12 0.90 -5.50
N TYR A 87 13.05 1.09 -6.30
CA TYR A 87 11.79 0.34 -6.17
C TYR A 87 11.82 -1.03 -6.86
N ARG A 88 12.92 -1.38 -7.54
CA ARG A 88 13.03 -2.68 -8.20
C ARG A 88 12.73 -3.83 -7.23
N SER A 89 11.88 -4.74 -7.68
CA SER A 89 11.48 -5.94 -6.91
C SER A 89 10.82 -5.65 -5.55
N CYS A 90 10.31 -4.43 -5.33
CA CYS A 90 9.62 -4.13 -4.07
C CYS A 90 8.21 -4.72 -4.00
N MET A 91 7.65 -5.14 -5.14
CA MET A 91 6.30 -5.70 -5.24
C MET A 91 6.27 -7.19 -5.65
N ASP A 92 7.42 -7.88 -5.73
CA ASP A 92 7.52 -9.28 -6.21
C ASP A 92 6.67 -10.29 -5.41
N GLY A 93 6.23 -9.94 -4.21
CA GLY A 93 5.33 -10.78 -3.42
C GLY A 93 3.85 -10.68 -3.79
N ALA A 94 3.45 -9.74 -4.65
CA ALA A 94 2.08 -9.58 -5.12
C ALA A 94 1.80 -10.45 -6.36
N ASP A 95 0.56 -10.95 -6.49
CA ASP A 95 0.11 -11.65 -7.70
C ASP A 95 -0.33 -10.64 -8.77
N ASP A 96 -0.90 -9.53 -8.33
CA ASP A 96 -1.21 -8.37 -9.17
C ASP A 96 -0.54 -7.14 -8.55
N ALA A 97 0.35 -6.50 -9.30
CA ALA A 97 1.05 -5.30 -8.88
C ALA A 97 0.73 -4.12 -9.79
N LEU A 98 0.24 -3.02 -9.21
CA LEU A 98 -0.03 -1.79 -9.95
C LEU A 98 0.62 -0.61 -9.24
N VAL A 99 1.27 0.25 -10.02
CA VAL A 99 1.80 1.54 -9.59
C VAL A 99 1.06 2.66 -10.28
N TYR A 100 0.56 3.59 -9.49
CA TYR A 100 -0.09 4.80 -9.94
C TYR A 100 0.78 6.04 -9.65
N TYR A 101 0.79 6.99 -10.56
CA TYR A 101 1.28 8.35 -10.31
C TYR A 101 0.43 9.37 -11.05
N ASN A 102 0.31 10.58 -10.49
CA ASN A 102 -0.39 11.68 -11.14
C ASN A 102 0.65 12.63 -11.79
N PRO A 103 0.65 12.80 -13.13
CA PRO A 103 1.56 13.72 -13.83
C PRO A 103 1.44 15.18 -13.36
N ALA A 104 0.23 15.64 -13.00
CA ALA A 104 0.03 16.99 -12.48
C ALA A 104 0.76 17.21 -11.15
N VAL A 105 0.90 16.17 -10.32
CA VAL A 105 1.68 16.24 -9.07
C VAL A 105 3.18 16.36 -9.36
N VAL A 106 3.68 15.69 -10.41
CA VAL A 106 5.08 15.82 -10.86
C VAL A 106 5.37 17.27 -11.27
N GLU A 107 4.48 17.85 -12.08
CA GLU A 107 4.55 19.24 -12.52
C GLU A 107 4.46 20.23 -11.34
N GLN A 108 3.48 20.05 -10.46
CA GLN A 108 3.29 20.88 -9.26
C GLN A 108 4.55 20.88 -8.36
N LYS A 109 5.24 19.76 -8.27
CA LYS A 109 6.48 19.61 -7.50
C LYS A 109 7.71 20.12 -8.26
N ARG A 110 7.56 20.58 -9.52
CA ARG A 110 8.65 21.06 -10.39
C ARG A 110 9.76 20.01 -10.56
N LEU A 111 9.37 18.74 -10.65
CA LEU A 111 10.26 17.62 -10.94
C LEU A 111 10.33 17.39 -12.45
N ASP A 112 11.39 16.73 -12.90
CA ASP A 112 11.51 16.29 -14.28
C ASP A 112 10.39 15.32 -14.62
N ALA A 113 9.81 15.45 -15.81
CA ALA A 113 8.74 14.60 -16.27
C ALA A 113 9.16 13.13 -16.28
N ILE A 114 8.32 12.28 -15.72
CA ILE A 114 8.46 10.83 -15.76
C ILE A 114 7.40 10.23 -16.67
N SER A 115 7.75 9.18 -17.40
CA SER A 115 6.82 8.43 -18.24
C SER A 115 6.39 7.13 -17.55
N ILE A 116 5.28 6.54 -18.02
CA ILE A 116 4.85 5.19 -17.62
C ILE A 116 6.00 4.21 -17.80
N GLN A 117 6.72 4.29 -18.91
CA GLN A 117 7.87 3.42 -19.20
C GLN A 117 8.99 3.60 -18.16
N ASN A 118 9.34 4.84 -17.76
CA ASN A 118 10.36 5.05 -16.74
C ASN A 118 10.00 4.39 -15.40
N VAL A 119 8.73 4.47 -15.00
CA VAL A 119 8.25 3.85 -13.76
C VAL A 119 8.23 2.33 -13.90
N GLN A 120 7.77 1.80 -15.02
CA GLN A 120 7.72 0.37 -15.27
C GLN A 120 9.10 -0.29 -15.29
N GLU A 121 10.08 0.31 -15.98
CA GLU A 121 11.47 -0.15 -15.99
C GLU A 121 12.09 -0.16 -14.59
N ALA A 122 11.73 0.83 -13.77
CA ALA A 122 12.23 0.96 -12.40
C ALA A 122 11.66 -0.08 -11.45
N PHE A 123 10.36 -0.35 -11.49
CA PHE A 123 9.71 -1.34 -10.61
C PHE A 123 9.90 -2.78 -11.11
N GLY A 124 9.97 -2.99 -12.41
CA GLY A 124 10.04 -4.29 -13.08
C GLY A 124 8.88 -4.49 -14.05
N ASN A 125 9.10 -5.31 -15.07
CA ASN A 125 8.14 -5.48 -16.18
C ASN A 125 6.81 -6.15 -15.77
N GLU A 126 6.78 -6.84 -14.64
CA GLU A 126 5.58 -7.50 -14.10
C GLU A 126 4.60 -6.51 -13.45
N VAL A 127 5.02 -5.25 -13.26
CA VAL A 127 4.20 -4.22 -12.61
C VAL A 127 3.44 -3.42 -13.66
N LEU A 128 2.13 -3.35 -13.54
CA LEU A 128 1.31 -2.45 -14.36
C LEU A 128 1.47 -1.01 -13.86
N VAL A 129 1.75 -0.09 -14.75
CA VAL A 129 1.86 1.34 -14.42
C VAL A 129 0.75 2.13 -15.11
N VAL A 130 0.03 2.93 -14.33
CA VAL A 130 -1.03 3.81 -14.83
C VAL A 130 -0.87 5.23 -14.25
N ASN A 131 -1.43 6.21 -14.93
CA ASN A 131 -1.37 7.61 -14.53
C ASN A 131 -2.74 8.32 -14.53
N LYS A 132 -3.81 7.54 -14.56
CA LYS A 132 -5.20 7.99 -14.42
C LYS A 132 -5.90 7.15 -13.36
N THR A 133 -6.68 7.81 -12.51
CA THR A 133 -7.43 7.18 -11.43
C THR A 133 -8.47 6.20 -11.94
N GLU A 134 -9.09 6.50 -13.10
CA GLU A 134 -10.06 5.62 -13.74
C GLU A 134 -9.45 4.27 -14.15
N ASP A 135 -8.18 4.27 -14.53
CA ASP A 135 -7.47 3.03 -14.87
C ASP A 135 -7.17 2.20 -13.61
N VAL A 136 -6.88 2.87 -12.48
CA VAL A 136 -6.74 2.18 -11.18
C VAL A 136 -8.05 1.47 -10.82
N LEU A 137 -9.19 2.18 -10.87
CA LEU A 137 -10.50 1.62 -10.56
C LEU A 137 -10.86 0.46 -11.48
N ARG A 138 -10.64 0.61 -12.78
CA ARG A 138 -10.87 -0.46 -13.77
C ARG A 138 -10.04 -1.71 -13.47
N GLN A 139 -8.77 -1.55 -13.12
CA GLN A 139 -7.90 -2.68 -12.77
C GLN A 139 -8.31 -3.36 -11.46
N ILE A 140 -8.76 -2.58 -10.47
CA ILE A 140 -9.33 -3.15 -9.25
C ILE A 140 -10.52 -4.05 -9.62
N GLU A 141 -11.51 -3.53 -10.35
CA GLU A 141 -12.72 -4.26 -10.74
C GLU A 141 -12.41 -5.53 -11.54
N GLN A 142 -11.48 -5.46 -12.50
CA GLN A 142 -11.08 -6.60 -13.33
C GLN A 142 -10.36 -7.70 -12.55
N ASN A 143 -9.66 -7.34 -11.48
CA ASN A 143 -8.87 -8.28 -10.68
C ASN A 143 -9.63 -8.82 -9.45
N LEU A 144 -10.88 -8.39 -9.21
CA LEU A 144 -11.64 -8.90 -8.08
C LEU A 144 -11.92 -10.41 -8.21
N CYS A 145 -11.55 -11.15 -7.19
CA CYS A 145 -11.79 -12.59 -7.11
C CYS A 145 -12.05 -13.06 -5.68
N PRO A 146 -12.59 -14.28 -5.47
CA PRO A 146 -12.65 -14.88 -4.16
C PRO A 146 -11.27 -15.17 -3.58
N ASN A 147 -11.19 -15.21 -2.25
CA ASN A 147 -9.96 -15.51 -1.50
C ASN A 147 -8.82 -14.52 -1.79
N GLN A 148 -9.12 -13.22 -1.71
CA GLN A 148 -8.21 -12.15 -2.10
C GLN A 148 -7.89 -11.20 -0.95
N VAL A 149 -6.66 -10.72 -0.94
CA VAL A 149 -6.23 -9.54 -0.17
C VAL A 149 -5.94 -8.40 -1.14
N VAL A 150 -6.62 -7.28 -0.94
CA VAL A 150 -6.39 -6.01 -1.65
C VAL A 150 -5.60 -5.10 -0.72
N LEU A 151 -4.44 -4.64 -1.16
CA LEU A 151 -3.52 -3.81 -0.39
C LEU A 151 -3.27 -2.48 -1.09
N PHE A 152 -3.75 -1.39 -0.50
CA PHE A 152 -3.46 -0.03 -0.94
C PHE A 152 -2.28 0.55 -0.16
N MET A 153 -1.26 1.05 -0.85
CA MET A 153 -0.07 1.66 -0.26
C MET A 153 0.14 3.06 -0.80
N THR A 154 -0.02 4.06 0.06
CA THR A 154 0.08 5.46 -0.37
C THR A 154 0.42 6.41 0.78
N SER A 155 1.15 7.46 0.47
CA SER A 155 1.25 8.68 1.30
C SER A 155 0.31 9.80 0.83
N GLY A 156 -0.36 9.60 -0.32
CA GLY A 156 -1.37 10.47 -0.90
C GLY A 156 -2.79 9.89 -0.71
N ASN A 157 -3.60 9.97 -1.76
CA ASN A 157 -4.98 9.49 -1.78
C ASN A 157 -5.46 9.03 -3.16
N PHE A 158 -4.56 8.58 -4.04
CA PHE A 158 -4.87 8.18 -5.41
C PHE A 158 -5.73 9.22 -6.16
N ASP A 159 -5.33 10.49 -6.04
CA ASP A 159 -6.01 11.64 -6.66
C ASP A 159 -7.48 11.80 -6.19
N GLY A 160 -7.68 11.75 -4.87
CA GLY A 160 -8.98 12.00 -4.26
C GLY A 160 -9.85 10.77 -4.01
N LEU A 161 -9.34 9.55 -4.23
CA LEU A 161 -10.09 8.34 -3.89
C LEU A 161 -10.28 8.22 -2.37
N ASN A 162 -11.53 7.99 -1.96
CA ASN A 162 -11.84 7.57 -0.61
C ASN A 162 -11.62 6.06 -0.49
N LEU A 163 -10.43 5.67 -0.03
CA LEU A 163 -10.05 4.25 0.10
C LEU A 163 -10.90 3.48 1.11
N ASP A 164 -11.52 4.16 2.09
CA ASP A 164 -12.41 3.52 3.04
C ASP A 164 -13.74 3.16 2.38
N GLU A 165 -14.35 4.07 1.61
CA GLU A 165 -15.57 3.80 0.83
C GLU A 165 -15.30 2.77 -0.28
N LEU A 166 -14.21 2.91 -1.02
CA LEU A 166 -13.82 1.95 -2.05
C LEU A 166 -13.61 0.56 -1.44
N GLY A 167 -12.93 0.46 -0.30
CA GLY A 167 -12.73 -0.81 0.39
C GLY A 167 -14.03 -1.48 0.79
N GLN A 168 -15.02 -0.71 1.26
CA GLN A 168 -16.36 -1.23 1.60
C GLN A 168 -17.14 -1.70 0.36
N SER A 169 -16.95 -1.06 -0.79
CA SER A 169 -17.68 -1.40 -2.02
C SER A 169 -17.17 -2.66 -2.72
N ILE A 170 -15.94 -3.06 -2.45
CA ILE A 170 -15.30 -4.20 -3.14
C ILE A 170 -15.20 -5.48 -2.32
N VAL A 171 -15.73 -5.52 -1.08
CA VAL A 171 -15.75 -6.73 -0.24
C VAL A 171 -17.01 -7.57 -0.41
#